data_541a39e0d6c17211c44fc3fb35ebab7f
#
_entry.id   541a39e0d6c17211c44fc3fb35ebab7f
#
_cell.length_a   1.000
_cell.length_b   1.000
_cell.length_c   1.000
_cell.angle_alpha   90.00
_cell.angle_beta   90.00
_cell.angle_gamma   90.00
#
_symmetry.space_group_name_H-M   'P 1'
#
loop_
_entity.id
_entity.type
_entity.pdbx_description
1 polymer ?
#
loop_
_entity_poly.entity_id
_entity_poly.type
_entity_poly.pdbx_seq_one_letter_code
_entity_poly.pdbx_strand_id
1 'polypeptide(L)'
;MIIKVCGMRDGENIRQVEALGVDWIGMIFWPKSPRYVTMVPTHAGIIPDRGSLSFSQSDDKDDNQSPVSGPKDAHVIKRVGVFVDDMAQNIITRAVNYQLDLIQLHGHETPTLIRNLRATLDPDLRPGIKFIKAITIPAAEREVCHEAIATYKQYEDCVDYFLFDTRCKTVGGSGEHFDWSVLEAYDGRVPFLLSGGIGPDDAERVRDFFSKGNSSVADRCIGIDLNSRFETEPGMKDVTALRTFLQQL
;
A
#
# COMPACT_ATOMS: atom_id res chain seq x y z
N MET A 1 14.17 1.57 -3.95
CA MET A 1 12.77 1.65 -4.46
C MET A 1 11.89 0.87 -3.51
N ILE A 2 10.76 1.43 -3.07
CA ILE A 2 9.81 0.74 -2.18
C ILE A 2 8.95 -0.22 -3.00
N ILE A 3 8.82 -1.45 -2.52
CA ILE A 3 7.91 -2.46 -3.07
C ILE A 3 6.74 -2.64 -2.11
N LYS A 4 5.55 -2.23 -2.54
CA LYS A 4 4.31 -2.48 -1.82
C LYS A 4 3.53 -3.60 -2.51
N VAL A 5 3.06 -4.59 -1.75
CA VAL A 5 2.16 -5.65 -2.24
C VAL A 5 0.82 -5.50 -1.55
N CYS A 6 -0.21 -5.17 -2.32
CA CYS A 6 -1.54 -4.83 -1.82
C CYS A 6 -2.55 -5.98 -1.98
N GLY A 7 -3.65 -5.94 -1.21
CA GLY A 7 -4.73 -6.92 -1.29
C GLY A 7 -4.43 -8.23 -0.56
N MET A 8 -3.54 -8.19 0.42
CA MET A 8 -3.17 -9.34 1.25
C MET A 8 -4.23 -9.59 2.34
N ARG A 9 -4.61 -10.85 2.53
CA ARG A 9 -5.58 -11.24 3.57
C ARG A 9 -5.31 -12.62 4.19
N ASP A 10 -4.63 -13.51 3.48
CA ASP A 10 -4.26 -14.84 3.99
C ASP A 10 -2.93 -14.78 4.72
N GLY A 11 -2.88 -15.31 5.96
CA GLY A 11 -1.71 -15.19 6.82
C GLY A 11 -0.50 -15.97 6.33
N GLU A 12 -0.69 -17.13 5.68
CA GLU A 12 0.41 -17.91 5.11
C GLU A 12 0.98 -17.22 3.88
N ASN A 13 0.11 -16.74 3.00
CA ASN A 13 0.50 -16.02 1.81
C ASN A 13 1.22 -14.70 2.16
N ILE A 14 0.79 -14.00 3.24
CA ILE A 14 1.50 -12.83 3.76
C ILE A 14 2.94 -13.19 4.14
N ARG A 15 3.14 -14.25 4.95
CA ARG A 15 4.50 -14.69 5.34
C ARG A 15 5.39 -15.03 4.14
N GLN A 16 4.82 -15.69 3.14
CA GLN A 16 5.54 -16.04 1.92
C GLN A 16 5.97 -14.80 1.13
N VAL A 17 5.11 -13.78 1.05
CA VAL A 17 5.40 -12.51 0.38
C VAL A 17 6.40 -11.67 1.19
N GLU A 18 6.26 -11.63 2.52
CA GLU A 18 7.22 -10.99 3.43
C GLU A 18 8.63 -11.56 3.27
N ALA A 19 8.74 -12.89 3.11
CA ALA A 19 10.02 -13.57 2.87
C ALA A 19 10.70 -13.20 1.53
N LEU A 20 10.00 -12.53 0.62
CA LEU A 20 10.58 -11.98 -0.60
C LEU A 20 11.32 -10.65 -0.39
N GLY A 21 11.24 -10.05 0.81
CA GLY A 21 11.89 -8.79 1.13
C GLY A 21 11.13 -7.56 0.63
N VAL A 22 9.80 -7.64 0.52
CA VAL A 22 8.97 -6.49 0.18
C VAL A 22 8.92 -5.49 1.35
N ASP A 23 8.72 -4.21 1.05
CA ASP A 23 8.77 -3.16 2.07
C ASP A 23 7.43 -2.95 2.77
N TRP A 24 6.32 -3.01 2.02
CA TRP A 24 4.99 -2.72 2.54
C TRP A 24 3.98 -3.79 2.13
N ILE A 25 3.12 -4.19 3.08
CA ILE A 25 1.98 -5.10 2.88
C ILE A 25 0.68 -4.32 3.03
N GLY A 26 -0.19 -4.38 2.02
CA GLY A 26 -1.48 -3.69 1.99
C GLY A 26 -2.66 -4.62 2.30
N MET A 27 -3.46 -4.27 3.30
CA MET A 27 -4.69 -4.95 3.69
C MET A 27 -5.89 -4.08 3.32
N ILE A 28 -6.86 -4.62 2.58
CA ILE A 28 -8.02 -3.86 2.08
C ILE A 28 -9.19 -4.01 3.04
N PHE A 29 -9.62 -2.90 3.63
CA PHE A 29 -10.76 -2.82 4.55
C PHE A 29 -12.03 -2.24 3.90
N TRP A 30 -12.20 -2.47 2.60
CA TRP A 30 -13.38 -2.08 1.84
C TRP A 30 -14.28 -3.29 1.59
N PRO A 31 -15.51 -3.36 2.18
CA PRO A 31 -16.36 -4.55 2.13
C PRO A 31 -16.79 -5.00 0.72
N LYS A 32 -16.78 -4.09 -0.26
CA LYS A 32 -17.09 -4.43 -1.65
C LYS A 32 -15.91 -5.04 -2.41
N SER A 33 -14.71 -5.06 -1.83
CA SER A 33 -13.54 -5.67 -2.43
C SER A 33 -13.57 -7.19 -2.27
N PRO A 34 -13.26 -7.97 -3.32
CA PRO A 34 -13.07 -9.41 -3.18
C PRO A 34 -11.84 -9.77 -2.33
N ARG A 35 -11.00 -8.77 -1.98
CA ARG A 35 -9.81 -8.89 -1.13
C ARG A 35 -10.04 -8.34 0.29
N TYR A 36 -11.31 -8.16 0.66
CA TYR A 36 -11.68 -7.61 1.95
C TYR A 36 -11.14 -8.45 3.10
N VAL A 37 -10.51 -7.78 4.06
CA VAL A 37 -10.07 -8.40 5.33
C VAL A 37 -11.20 -8.29 6.33
N THR A 38 -11.78 -9.43 6.69
CA THR A 38 -12.89 -9.53 7.64
C THR A 38 -12.41 -9.44 9.08
N MET A 39 -13.30 -8.96 9.98
CA MET A 39 -13.12 -9.08 11.43
C MET A 39 -13.96 -10.25 11.93
N VAL A 40 -13.36 -11.13 12.71
CA VAL A 40 -14.05 -12.29 13.29
C VAL A 40 -14.57 -11.93 14.68
N PRO A 41 -15.88 -12.04 14.94
CA PRO A 41 -16.41 -11.88 16.29
C PRO A 41 -15.95 -13.04 17.18
N THR A 42 -15.49 -12.72 18.39
CA THR A 42 -15.09 -13.69 19.41
C THR A 42 -15.78 -13.40 20.71
N HIS A 43 -15.67 -14.30 21.71
CA HIS A 43 -16.18 -14.07 23.05
C HIS A 43 -15.52 -12.87 23.76
N ALA A 44 -14.33 -12.45 23.31
CA ALA A 44 -13.61 -11.28 23.84
C ALA A 44 -13.89 -10.00 23.03
N GLY A 45 -14.74 -10.05 22.00
CA GLY A 45 -15.04 -8.93 21.11
C GLY A 45 -14.76 -9.23 19.64
N ILE A 46 -14.44 -8.20 18.85
CA ILE A 46 -14.10 -8.35 17.45
C ILE A 46 -12.58 -8.44 17.32
N ILE A 47 -12.09 -9.59 16.90
CA ILE A 47 -10.67 -9.80 16.61
C ILE A 47 -10.49 -9.83 15.11
N PRO A 48 -9.43 -9.18 14.57
CA PRO A 48 -9.03 -9.36 13.19
C PRO A 48 -8.80 -10.84 12.89
N ASP A 49 -9.23 -11.31 11.73
CA ASP A 49 -8.87 -12.64 11.26
C ASP A 49 -7.35 -12.65 11.02
N ARG A 50 -6.64 -12.97 12.09
CA ARG A 50 -5.20 -13.13 12.09
C ARG A 50 -4.84 -14.57 11.76
N GLY A 51 -5.42 -15.17 10.75
CA GLY A 51 -4.96 -16.50 10.33
C GLY A 51 -3.43 -16.54 10.40
N SER A 52 -2.87 -16.66 11.62
CA SER A 52 -1.43 -16.76 11.94
C SER A 52 -0.53 -15.56 11.58
N LEU A 53 -0.94 -14.33 11.78
CA LEU A 53 0.05 -13.28 12.05
C LEU A 53 0.64 -13.57 13.44
N SER A 54 1.46 -14.61 13.53
CA SER A 54 2.18 -14.93 14.77
C SER A 54 3.22 -13.85 15.00
N PHE A 55 2.86 -12.86 15.82
CA PHE A 55 3.86 -12.14 16.55
C PHE A 55 4.54 -13.13 17.48
N SER A 56 5.84 -13.30 17.36
CA SER A 56 6.66 -13.73 18.45
C SER A 56 6.67 -12.66 19.55
N GLN A 57 5.57 -12.50 20.26
CA GLN A 57 5.58 -12.05 21.63
C GLN A 57 5.65 -13.35 22.44
N SER A 58 6.84 -13.75 22.78
CA SER A 58 7.09 -14.65 23.89
C SER A 58 6.66 -13.94 25.17
N ASP A 59 5.41 -14.14 25.58
CA ASP A 59 4.98 -13.96 26.97
C ASP A 59 5.47 -15.16 27.78
N ASP A 60 6.76 -15.33 27.85
CA ASP A 60 7.40 -16.13 28.89
C ASP A 60 8.33 -15.21 29.69
N LYS A 61 7.77 -14.77 30.81
CA LYS A 61 8.57 -14.21 31.89
C LYS A 61 9.40 -15.34 32.52
N ASP A 62 10.55 -15.58 31.96
CA ASP A 62 11.64 -16.24 32.70
C ASP A 62 12.73 -15.20 32.95
N ASP A 63 12.74 -14.71 34.19
CA ASP A 63 13.77 -13.84 34.76
C ASP A 63 15.08 -14.58 34.81
N ASN A 64 15.89 -14.59 33.80
CA ASN A 64 17.36 -14.73 33.84
C ASN A 64 18.00 -15.04 32.46
N GLN A 65 17.81 -14.22 31.45
CA GLN A 65 18.72 -14.25 30.31
C GLN A 65 18.98 -12.81 29.82
N SER A 66 20.28 -12.47 29.75
CA SER A 66 20.80 -11.25 29.18
C SER A 66 20.23 -10.99 27.79
N PRO A 67 19.99 -9.71 27.37
CA PRO A 67 19.43 -9.42 26.08
C PRO A 67 20.35 -9.92 24.97
N VAL A 68 19.94 -10.99 24.32
CA VAL A 68 20.55 -11.42 23.05
C VAL A 68 20.22 -10.34 22.06
N SER A 69 21.22 -9.57 21.67
CA SER A 69 21.12 -8.60 20.57
C SER A 69 20.74 -9.36 19.30
N GLY A 70 19.44 -9.30 18.93
CA GLY A 70 18.98 -9.72 17.60
C GLY A 70 19.71 -8.90 16.52
N PRO A 71 19.83 -9.39 15.29
CA PRO A 71 20.51 -8.69 14.22
C PRO A 71 19.90 -7.29 14.04
N LYS A 72 20.75 -6.25 14.13
CA LYS A 72 20.38 -4.83 14.10
C LYS A 72 19.82 -4.36 12.74
N ASP A 73 19.69 -5.24 11.76
CA ASP A 73 19.28 -4.95 10.38
C ASP A 73 18.11 -5.83 9.90
N ALA A 74 17.18 -6.20 10.78
CA ALA A 74 15.94 -6.84 10.33
C ALA A 74 15.13 -5.84 9.51
N HIS A 75 14.94 -6.11 8.22
CA HIS A 75 14.05 -5.32 7.34
C HIS A 75 12.64 -5.29 7.94
N VAL A 76 12.21 -4.11 8.40
CA VAL A 76 10.91 -3.95 9.05
C VAL A 76 9.85 -3.69 7.99
N ILE A 77 8.99 -4.67 7.76
CA ILE A 77 7.89 -4.57 6.80
C ILE A 77 6.76 -3.73 7.41
N LYS A 78 6.31 -2.71 6.67
CA LYS A 78 5.23 -1.82 7.11
C LYS A 78 3.86 -2.32 6.67
N ARG A 79 2.86 -2.13 7.53
CA ARG A 79 1.47 -2.50 7.30
C ARG A 79 0.65 -1.31 6.85
N VAL A 80 0.02 -1.45 5.70
CA VAL A 80 -0.83 -0.42 5.09
C VAL A 80 -2.29 -0.87 5.15
N GLY A 81 -3.15 -0.11 5.82
CA GLY A 81 -4.60 -0.30 5.73
C GLY A 81 -5.19 0.52 4.59
N VAL A 82 -5.91 -0.12 3.70
CA VAL A 82 -6.56 0.54 2.56
C VAL A 82 -8.04 0.69 2.83
N PHE A 83 -8.54 1.92 2.77
CA PHE A 83 -9.91 2.32 3.06
C PHE A 83 -10.52 3.07 1.87
N VAL A 84 -11.83 2.96 1.70
CA VAL A 84 -12.60 3.66 0.66
C VAL A 84 -13.87 4.22 1.30
N ASP A 85 -13.93 5.54 1.47
CA ASP A 85 -15.07 6.29 2.01
C ASP A 85 -15.61 5.69 3.33
N ASP A 86 -14.71 5.21 4.20
CA ASP A 86 -15.07 4.59 5.47
C ASP A 86 -15.19 5.65 6.60
N MET A 87 -15.93 5.30 7.65
CA MET A 87 -16.07 6.19 8.81
C MET A 87 -14.76 6.26 9.59
N ALA A 88 -14.44 7.46 10.11
CA ALA A 88 -13.24 7.70 10.90
C ALA A 88 -13.06 6.68 12.04
N GLN A 89 -14.14 6.34 12.73
CA GLN A 89 -14.13 5.38 13.85
C GLN A 89 -13.66 3.98 13.39
N ASN A 90 -14.10 3.52 12.22
CA ASN A 90 -13.68 2.23 11.66
C ASN A 90 -12.19 2.25 11.30
N ILE A 91 -11.74 3.35 10.67
CA ILE A 91 -10.33 3.54 10.30
C ILE A 91 -9.45 3.50 11.55
N ILE A 92 -9.81 4.26 12.60
CA ILE A 92 -9.09 4.30 13.87
C ILE A 92 -9.03 2.92 14.51
N THR A 93 -10.18 2.24 14.63
CA THR A 93 -10.27 0.90 15.22
C THR A 93 -9.35 -0.09 14.50
N ARG A 94 -9.35 -0.08 13.16
CA ARG A 94 -8.48 -0.96 12.38
C ARG A 94 -7.02 -0.57 12.46
N ALA A 95 -6.71 0.73 12.48
CA ALA A 95 -5.34 1.20 12.64
C ALA A 95 -4.69 0.67 13.93
N VAL A 96 -5.46 0.67 15.02
CA VAL A 96 -5.01 0.13 16.32
C VAL A 96 -4.94 -1.39 16.30
N ASN A 97 -6.04 -2.06 15.91
CA ASN A 97 -6.14 -3.52 15.98
C ASN A 97 -5.16 -4.26 15.07
N TYR A 98 -4.89 -3.71 13.87
CA TYR A 98 -3.95 -4.29 12.92
C TYR A 98 -2.54 -3.70 13.04
N GLN A 99 -2.34 -2.79 13.99
CA GLN A 99 -1.06 -2.10 14.20
C GLN A 99 -0.54 -1.50 12.89
N LEU A 100 -1.40 -0.76 12.19
CA LEU A 100 -1.04 -0.18 10.90
C LEU A 100 0.03 0.89 11.06
N ASP A 101 0.99 0.90 10.15
CA ASP A 101 2.01 1.94 10.03
C ASP A 101 1.60 3.04 9.06
N LEU A 102 0.72 2.67 8.08
CA LEU A 102 0.19 3.61 7.10
C LEU A 102 -1.30 3.40 6.88
N ILE A 103 -2.00 4.51 6.62
CA ILE A 103 -3.40 4.53 6.19
C ILE A 103 -3.43 5.02 4.74
N GLN A 104 -3.94 4.19 3.83
CA GLN A 104 -4.19 4.56 2.45
C GLN A 104 -5.67 4.85 2.26
N LEU A 105 -5.99 6.06 1.84
CA LEU A 105 -7.34 6.55 1.56
C LEU A 105 -7.56 6.57 0.05
N HIS A 106 -8.43 5.69 -0.43
CA HIS A 106 -8.60 5.38 -1.86
C HIS A 106 -9.99 5.79 -2.40
N GLY A 107 -10.75 6.51 -1.62
CA GLY A 107 -12.07 7.07 -1.97
C GLY A 107 -12.06 8.59 -2.12
N HIS A 108 -13.12 9.24 -1.68
CA HIS A 108 -13.33 10.69 -1.76
C HIS A 108 -13.07 11.39 -0.42
N GLU A 109 -12.24 10.78 0.44
CA GLU A 109 -11.92 11.31 1.76
C GLU A 109 -11.37 12.73 1.67
N THR A 110 -11.91 13.61 2.48
CA THR A 110 -11.54 15.03 2.46
C THR A 110 -10.21 15.30 3.22
N PRO A 111 -9.48 16.38 2.89
CA PRO A 111 -8.31 16.81 3.67
C PRO A 111 -8.61 17.02 5.15
N THR A 112 -9.82 17.49 5.47
CA THR A 112 -10.26 17.67 6.86
C THR A 112 -10.33 16.34 7.61
N LEU A 113 -10.89 15.31 6.98
CA LEU A 113 -10.91 13.96 7.57
C LEU A 113 -9.50 13.45 7.84
N ILE A 114 -8.57 13.65 6.90
CA ILE A 114 -7.18 13.21 7.06
C ILE A 114 -6.50 13.90 8.24
N ARG A 115 -6.66 15.23 8.36
CA ARG A 115 -6.11 15.99 9.50
C ARG A 115 -6.69 15.53 10.84
N ASN A 116 -8.00 15.25 10.88
CA ASN A 116 -8.67 14.77 12.09
C ASN A 116 -8.19 13.35 12.47
N LEU A 117 -8.06 12.44 11.50
CA LEU A 117 -7.51 11.11 11.72
C LEU A 117 -6.07 11.18 12.25
N ARG A 118 -5.23 12.03 11.65
CA ARG A 118 -3.86 12.24 12.10
C ARG A 118 -3.83 12.76 13.54
N ALA A 119 -4.60 13.80 13.85
CA ALA A 119 -4.65 14.37 15.18
C ALA A 119 -5.13 13.38 16.26
N THR A 120 -5.95 12.40 15.88
CA THR A 120 -6.44 11.35 16.79
C THR A 120 -5.44 10.21 16.95
N LEU A 121 -4.77 9.81 15.88
CA LEU A 121 -3.94 8.59 15.86
C LEU A 121 -2.49 8.87 16.26
N ASP A 122 -1.88 9.93 15.70
CA ASP A 122 -0.44 10.13 15.75
C ASP A 122 0.11 10.34 17.15
N PRO A 123 -0.44 11.18 18.04
CA PRO A 123 0.24 11.40 19.30
C PRO A 123 0.20 10.19 20.24
N ASP A 124 -0.93 9.50 20.33
CA ASP A 124 -1.15 8.56 21.43
C ASP A 124 -1.47 7.12 20.98
N LEU A 125 -2.29 6.95 19.94
CA LEU A 125 -2.79 5.61 19.55
C LEU A 125 -1.83 4.89 18.61
N ARG A 126 -1.31 5.59 17.63
CA ARG A 126 -0.36 5.08 16.63
C ARG A 126 0.69 6.15 16.31
N PRO A 127 1.64 6.43 17.22
CA PRO A 127 2.68 7.44 17.01
C PRO A 127 3.47 7.21 15.72
N GLY A 128 3.60 8.26 14.91
CA GLY A 128 4.33 8.23 13.65
C GLY A 128 3.58 7.60 12.47
N ILE A 129 2.27 7.29 12.61
CA ILE A 129 1.47 6.75 11.50
C ILE A 129 1.46 7.68 10.29
N LYS A 130 1.59 7.12 9.09
CA LYS A 130 1.67 7.87 7.84
C LYS A 130 0.39 7.76 7.03
N PHE A 131 0.13 8.75 6.19
CA PHE A 131 -1.06 8.82 5.34
C PHE A 131 -0.70 8.82 3.86
N ILE A 132 -1.38 7.96 3.11
CA ILE A 132 -1.29 7.88 1.65
C ILE A 132 -2.65 8.30 1.09
N LYS A 133 -2.68 9.27 0.18
CA LYS A 133 -3.88 9.53 -0.63
C LYS A 133 -3.71 8.90 -2.00
N ALA A 134 -4.60 7.99 -2.34
CA ALA A 134 -4.67 7.45 -3.69
C ALA A 134 -5.43 8.43 -4.61
N ILE A 135 -4.84 8.67 -5.78
CA ILE A 135 -5.43 9.45 -6.86
C ILE A 135 -5.56 8.53 -8.06
N THR A 136 -6.81 8.25 -8.42
CA THR A 136 -7.11 7.43 -9.58
C THR A 136 -6.96 8.25 -10.86
N ILE A 137 -6.08 7.80 -11.76
CA ILE A 137 -5.91 8.40 -13.09
C ILE A 137 -6.70 7.56 -14.07
N PRO A 138 -7.73 8.14 -14.73
CA PRO A 138 -8.57 7.40 -15.66
C PRO A 138 -7.81 7.05 -16.93
N ALA A 139 -8.23 5.98 -17.60
CA ALA A 139 -7.77 5.66 -18.96
C ALA A 139 -8.51 6.56 -19.96
N ALA A 140 -8.10 7.80 -20.07
CA ALA A 140 -8.72 8.86 -20.84
C ALA A 140 -7.66 9.68 -21.61
N GLU A 141 -8.10 10.74 -22.26
CA GLU A 141 -7.22 11.70 -22.91
C GLU A 141 -6.31 12.40 -21.90
N ARG A 142 -5.16 12.91 -22.38
CA ARG A 142 -4.08 13.44 -21.53
C ARG A 142 -4.56 14.58 -20.63
N GLU A 143 -5.44 15.43 -21.12
CA GLU A 143 -6.01 16.57 -20.39
C GLU A 143 -6.81 16.09 -19.17
N VAL A 144 -7.64 15.07 -19.33
CA VAL A 144 -8.43 14.47 -18.25
C VAL A 144 -7.51 13.80 -17.21
N CYS A 145 -6.43 13.17 -17.67
CA CYS A 145 -5.42 12.61 -16.76
C CYS A 145 -4.73 13.72 -15.95
N HIS A 146 -4.38 14.85 -16.59
CA HIS A 146 -3.75 15.98 -15.91
C HIS A 146 -4.68 16.63 -14.90
N GLU A 147 -5.97 16.77 -15.19
CA GLU A 147 -6.97 17.25 -14.24
C GLU A 147 -7.09 16.33 -13.02
N ALA A 148 -7.11 15.01 -13.24
CA ALA A 148 -7.13 14.04 -12.16
C ALA A 148 -5.88 14.14 -11.28
N ILE A 149 -4.69 14.24 -11.88
CA ILE A 149 -3.42 14.42 -11.17
C ILE A 149 -3.46 15.71 -10.36
N ALA A 150 -3.89 16.83 -10.92
CA ALA A 150 -3.91 18.15 -10.27
C ALA A 150 -4.73 18.19 -8.97
N THR A 151 -5.59 17.19 -8.73
CA THR A 151 -6.33 17.06 -7.46
C THR A 151 -5.42 16.86 -6.26
N TYR A 152 -4.16 16.44 -6.45
CA TYR A 152 -3.17 16.31 -5.37
C TYR A 152 -3.02 17.60 -4.56
N LYS A 153 -3.15 18.77 -5.20
CA LYS A 153 -2.92 20.10 -4.59
C LYS A 153 -3.74 20.35 -3.32
N GLN A 154 -4.93 19.77 -3.24
CA GLN A 154 -5.78 19.89 -2.06
C GLN A 154 -5.32 19.02 -0.87
N TYR A 155 -4.47 17.99 -1.12
CA TYR A 155 -4.02 17.04 -0.10
C TYR A 155 -2.56 17.22 0.32
N GLU A 156 -1.78 18.03 -0.40
CA GLU A 156 -0.32 18.11 -0.25
C GLU A 156 0.13 18.43 1.17
N ASP A 157 -0.66 19.20 1.93
CA ASP A 157 -0.34 19.60 3.30
C ASP A 157 -0.82 18.61 4.38
N CYS A 158 -1.49 17.52 4.01
CA CYS A 158 -2.08 16.61 4.99
C CYS A 158 -1.68 15.14 4.82
N VAL A 159 -0.96 14.79 3.76
CA VAL A 159 -0.49 13.42 3.51
C VAL A 159 1.02 13.32 3.47
N ASP A 160 1.54 12.12 3.70
CA ASP A 160 2.98 11.82 3.62
C ASP A 160 3.36 11.27 2.25
N TYR A 161 2.39 10.63 1.56
CA TYR A 161 2.59 10.03 0.24
C TYR A 161 1.34 10.17 -0.62
N PHE A 162 1.55 10.20 -1.93
CA PHE A 162 0.50 9.88 -2.89
C PHE A 162 0.66 8.45 -3.42
N LEU A 163 -0.42 7.92 -3.96
CA LEU A 163 -0.40 6.72 -4.78
C LEU A 163 -1.17 7.06 -6.05
N PHE A 164 -0.48 7.09 -7.19
CA PHE A 164 -1.12 7.29 -8.48
C PHE A 164 -1.55 5.92 -9.03
N ASP A 165 -2.87 5.69 -9.02
CA ASP A 165 -3.49 4.45 -9.50
C ASP A 165 -3.96 4.64 -10.95
N THR A 166 -3.15 4.15 -11.87
CA THR A 166 -3.41 4.27 -13.31
C THR A 166 -4.33 3.14 -13.79
N ARG A 167 -5.49 3.47 -14.34
CA ARG A 167 -6.45 2.48 -14.85
C ARG A 167 -6.23 2.23 -16.33
N CYS A 168 -5.97 0.97 -16.72
CA CYS A 168 -5.99 0.56 -18.12
C CYS A 168 -7.43 0.42 -18.62
N LYS A 169 -7.67 0.78 -19.89
CA LYS A 169 -9.01 0.71 -20.53
C LYS A 169 -9.58 -0.69 -20.65
N THR A 170 -8.77 -1.73 -20.57
CA THR A 170 -9.18 -3.11 -20.81
C THR A 170 -8.85 -4.05 -19.66
N VAL A 171 -9.90 -4.64 -19.12
CA VAL A 171 -9.84 -5.92 -18.43
C VAL A 171 -9.78 -6.98 -19.55
N GLY A 172 -8.57 -7.28 -20.05
CA GLY A 172 -8.35 -8.36 -21.02
C GLY A 172 -7.67 -7.94 -22.32
N GLY A 173 -6.42 -8.32 -22.47
CA GLY A 173 -5.88 -8.82 -23.73
C GLY A 173 -5.47 -7.85 -24.84
N SER A 174 -5.58 -6.55 -24.72
CA SER A 174 -5.14 -5.63 -25.80
C SER A 174 -3.65 -5.28 -25.79
N GLY A 175 -2.92 -5.67 -24.73
CA GLY A 175 -1.50 -5.30 -24.61
C GLY A 175 -1.21 -3.81 -24.42
N GLU A 176 -2.24 -2.97 -24.36
CA GLU A 176 -2.06 -1.53 -24.15
C GLU A 176 -1.73 -1.25 -22.69
N HIS A 177 -0.50 -0.84 -22.44
CA HIS A 177 -0.05 -0.34 -21.16
C HIS A 177 -0.46 1.13 -21.00
N PHE A 178 -0.79 1.52 -19.78
CA PHE A 178 -1.02 2.92 -19.45
C PHE A 178 0.27 3.72 -19.66
N ASP A 179 0.18 4.86 -20.34
CA ASP A 179 1.33 5.74 -20.56
C ASP A 179 1.66 6.55 -19.30
N TRP A 180 2.71 6.16 -18.60
CA TRP A 180 3.16 6.85 -17.38
C TRP A 180 3.73 8.25 -17.62
N SER A 181 3.94 8.67 -18.87
CA SER A 181 4.37 10.04 -19.18
C SER A 181 3.38 11.12 -18.76
N VAL A 182 2.11 10.76 -18.54
CA VAL A 182 1.10 11.70 -17.99
C VAL A 182 1.45 12.16 -16.58
N LEU A 183 2.25 11.38 -15.83
CA LEU A 183 2.71 11.75 -14.49
C LEU A 183 3.67 12.95 -14.50
N GLU A 184 4.22 13.34 -15.65
CA GLU A 184 5.02 14.57 -15.79
C GLU A 184 4.22 15.83 -15.42
N ALA A 185 2.89 15.74 -15.39
CA ALA A 185 2.01 16.80 -14.88
C ALA A 185 2.07 16.95 -13.34
N TYR A 186 2.67 16.00 -12.62
CA TYR A 186 2.85 16.11 -11.18
C TYR A 186 4.06 16.98 -10.86
N ASP A 187 3.81 18.17 -10.32
CA ASP A 187 4.82 19.14 -9.88
C ASP A 187 4.87 19.32 -8.34
N GLY A 188 4.13 18.47 -7.58
CA GLY A 188 4.06 18.52 -6.13
C GLY A 188 5.34 18.07 -5.43
N ARG A 189 5.40 18.28 -4.12
CA ARG A 189 6.57 18.00 -3.25
C ARG A 189 6.48 16.62 -2.60
N VAL A 190 5.27 16.10 -2.39
CA VAL A 190 5.03 14.85 -1.68
C VAL A 190 5.47 13.67 -2.55
N PRO A 191 6.29 12.73 -2.03
CA PRO A 191 6.69 11.56 -2.79
C PRO A 191 5.50 10.63 -3.04
N PHE A 192 5.58 9.82 -4.10
CA PHE A 192 4.48 8.95 -4.49
C PHE A 192 4.91 7.52 -4.86
N LEU A 193 3.93 6.61 -4.81
CA LEU A 193 4.03 5.27 -5.38
C LEU A 193 3.24 5.22 -6.69
N LEU A 194 3.80 4.48 -7.64
CA LEU A 194 3.14 4.16 -8.91
C LEU A 194 2.33 2.88 -8.75
N SER A 195 1.06 2.92 -9.11
CA SER A 195 0.13 1.79 -9.08
C SER A 195 -0.66 1.68 -10.38
N GLY A 196 -1.32 0.55 -10.57
CA GLY A 196 -2.22 0.29 -11.70
C GLY A 196 -1.55 -0.45 -12.85
N GLY A 197 -2.06 -1.65 -13.11
CA GLY A 197 -1.72 -2.46 -14.26
C GLY A 197 -0.30 -3.04 -14.31
N ILE A 198 0.54 -2.87 -13.30
CA ILE A 198 1.88 -3.46 -13.24
C ILE A 198 1.73 -4.97 -13.08
N GLY A 199 2.31 -5.73 -14.00
CA GLY A 199 2.27 -7.19 -14.04
C GLY A 199 3.66 -7.83 -14.15
N PRO A 200 3.73 -9.17 -14.20
CA PRO A 200 4.99 -9.91 -14.25
C PRO A 200 5.93 -9.51 -15.41
N ASP A 201 5.37 -9.07 -16.53
CA ASP A 201 6.12 -8.71 -17.73
C ASP A 201 6.59 -7.25 -17.76
N ASP A 202 6.25 -6.44 -16.72
CA ASP A 202 6.54 -5.01 -16.69
C ASP A 202 7.89 -4.66 -16.02
N ALA A 203 8.72 -5.62 -15.64
CA ALA A 203 9.96 -5.35 -14.90
C ALA A 203 10.91 -4.40 -15.65
N GLU A 204 11.12 -4.61 -16.94
CA GLU A 204 11.95 -3.72 -17.78
C GLU A 204 11.37 -2.31 -17.83
N ARG A 205 10.06 -2.20 -18.04
CA ARG A 205 9.35 -0.92 -18.11
C ARG A 205 9.44 -0.15 -16.77
N VAL A 206 9.38 -0.84 -15.64
CA VAL A 206 9.57 -0.25 -14.31
C VAL A 206 11.01 0.26 -14.18
N ARG A 207 12.01 -0.55 -14.51
CA ARG A 207 13.42 -0.11 -14.49
C ARG A 207 13.65 1.12 -15.37
N ASP A 208 13.10 1.11 -16.58
CA ASP A 208 13.21 2.23 -17.53
C ASP A 208 12.61 3.51 -16.97
N PHE A 209 11.45 3.41 -16.27
CA PHE A 209 10.82 4.56 -15.62
C PHE A 209 11.73 5.17 -14.55
N PHE A 210 12.33 4.35 -13.69
CA PHE A 210 13.23 4.81 -12.62
C PHE A 210 14.63 5.20 -13.14
N SER A 211 15.10 4.65 -14.25
CA SER A 211 16.43 4.95 -14.82
C SER A 211 16.46 6.24 -15.66
N LYS A 212 15.31 6.75 -16.08
CA LYS A 212 15.19 8.04 -16.79
C LYS A 212 15.47 9.24 -15.87
N GLY A 213 16.56 9.20 -15.14
CA GLY A 213 17.01 10.08 -14.05
C GLY A 213 17.25 11.55 -14.38
N ASN A 214 16.50 12.14 -15.32
CA ASN A 214 16.42 13.59 -15.56
C ASN A 214 14.97 14.08 -15.60
N SER A 215 14.01 13.23 -15.29
CA SER A 215 12.61 13.62 -15.12
C SER A 215 12.36 13.90 -13.64
N SER A 216 11.98 15.12 -13.31
CA SER A 216 11.63 15.53 -11.93
C SER A 216 10.55 14.66 -11.29
N VAL A 217 9.81 13.91 -12.07
CA VAL A 217 8.76 12.98 -11.66
C VAL A 217 9.33 11.64 -11.20
N ALA A 218 10.30 11.06 -11.92
CA ALA A 218 10.93 9.81 -11.51
C ALA A 218 11.63 9.96 -10.15
N ASP A 219 12.23 11.11 -9.87
CA ASP A 219 12.89 11.40 -8.59
C ASP A 219 11.91 11.45 -7.39
N ARG A 220 10.62 11.72 -7.65
CA ARG A 220 9.57 11.74 -6.62
C ARG A 220 8.85 10.42 -6.48
N CYS A 221 8.98 9.52 -7.45
CA CYS A 221 8.44 8.17 -7.37
C CYS A 221 9.35 7.33 -6.48
N ILE A 222 8.87 7.00 -5.29
CA ILE A 222 9.66 6.24 -4.30
C ILE A 222 9.48 4.73 -4.43
N GLY A 223 8.50 4.25 -5.20
CA GLY A 223 8.23 2.82 -5.34
C GLY A 223 7.00 2.49 -6.15
N ILE A 224 6.67 1.21 -6.15
CA ILE A 224 5.54 0.64 -6.89
C ILE A 224 4.58 -0.10 -5.96
N ASP A 225 3.31 -0.18 -6.37
CA ASP A 225 2.26 -0.94 -5.70
C ASP A 225 1.75 -2.06 -6.60
N LEU A 226 1.97 -3.30 -6.18
CA LEU A 226 1.62 -4.52 -6.91
C LEU A 226 0.35 -5.13 -6.32
N ASN A 227 -0.61 -5.54 -7.16
CA ASN A 227 -1.85 -6.13 -6.69
C ASN A 227 -2.35 -7.24 -7.62
N SER A 228 -3.43 -7.01 -8.38
CA SER A 228 -4.25 -8.04 -9.05
C SER A 228 -3.50 -8.85 -10.12
N ARG A 229 -2.49 -8.27 -10.77
CA ARG A 229 -1.72 -8.96 -11.82
C ARG A 229 -0.77 -10.03 -11.27
N PHE A 230 -0.59 -10.07 -9.95
CA PHE A 230 0.22 -11.05 -9.23
C PHE A 230 -0.64 -11.96 -8.35
N GLU A 231 -1.85 -12.31 -8.78
CA GLU A 231 -2.76 -13.16 -8.01
C GLU A 231 -3.13 -14.43 -8.79
N THR A 232 -3.22 -15.54 -8.08
CA THR A 232 -3.83 -16.77 -8.55
C THR A 232 -5.35 -16.70 -8.41
N GLU A 233 -5.83 -16.07 -7.35
CA GLU A 233 -7.22 -15.70 -7.10
C GLU A 233 -7.27 -14.43 -6.23
N PRO A 234 -8.39 -13.69 -6.19
CA PRO A 234 -8.48 -12.43 -5.44
C PRO A 234 -8.06 -12.57 -3.98
N GLY A 235 -6.97 -11.88 -3.60
CA GLY A 235 -6.40 -11.91 -2.25
C GLY A 235 -5.39 -13.01 -1.99
N MET A 236 -5.02 -13.81 -3.00
CA MET A 236 -3.98 -14.84 -2.94
C MET A 236 -2.89 -14.52 -3.98
N LYS A 237 -1.73 -14.11 -3.51
CA LYS A 237 -0.60 -13.73 -4.40
C LYS A 237 0.11 -14.96 -4.94
N ASP A 238 0.44 -14.90 -6.23
CA ASP A 238 1.40 -15.81 -6.85
C ASP A 238 2.82 -15.42 -6.43
N VAL A 239 3.32 -16.12 -5.42
CA VAL A 239 4.64 -15.87 -4.83
C VAL A 239 5.76 -16.13 -5.83
N THR A 240 5.56 -17.07 -6.78
CA THR A 240 6.55 -17.39 -7.81
C THR A 240 6.67 -16.26 -8.82
N ALA A 241 5.53 -15.77 -9.30
CA ALA A 241 5.49 -14.63 -10.22
C ALA A 241 6.08 -13.36 -9.57
N LEU A 242 5.72 -13.09 -8.29
CA LEU A 242 6.31 -11.97 -7.54
C LEU A 242 7.82 -12.10 -7.41
N ARG A 243 8.31 -13.28 -7.01
CA ARG A 243 9.76 -13.53 -6.87
C ARG A 243 10.51 -13.27 -8.17
N THR A 244 10.00 -13.83 -9.28
CA THR A 244 10.62 -13.66 -10.60
C THR A 244 10.66 -12.19 -11.01
N PHE A 245 9.57 -11.46 -10.79
CA PHE A 245 9.49 -10.04 -11.09
C PHE A 245 10.47 -9.22 -10.25
N LEU A 246 10.51 -9.45 -8.92
CA LEU A 246 11.42 -8.73 -8.01
C LEU A 246 12.90 -8.98 -8.31
N GLN A 247 13.25 -10.18 -8.80
CA GLN A 247 14.63 -10.49 -9.22
C GLN A 247 15.04 -9.77 -10.50
N GLN A 248 14.08 -9.28 -11.28
CA GLN A 248 14.31 -8.55 -12.52
C GLN A 248 14.34 -7.03 -12.32
N LEU A 249 13.93 -6.52 -11.15
CA LEU A 249 14.00 -5.11 -10.79
C LEU A 249 15.40 -4.70 -10.32
#